data_8fcb2e610056c7e7629a9e7a5b00a6fa
#
_entry.id   8fcb2e610056c7e7629a9e7a5b00a6fa
#
_cell.length_a   1.000
_cell.length_b   1.000
_cell.length_c   1.000
_cell.angle_alpha   90.00
_cell.angle_beta   90.00
_cell.angle_gamma   90.00
#
_symmetry.space_group_name_H-M   'P 1'
#
loop_
_entity.id
_entity.type
_entity.pdbx_description
1 polymer ?
#
loop_
_entity_poly.entity_id
_entity_poly.type
_entity_poly.pdbx_seq_one_letter_code
_entity_poly.pdbx_strand_id
1 'polypeptide(L)'
;MTRVLVVGDIGQPVYHVGDEAMTISTAEYLADAGMQVILATRDTDQSKRYLGAGGSSAYEYMPFLLFPWAPAEREITLERLEEFLVSGVMPNLPDFCPSAQQIRDFVEGIQSVDAVVISGGGNLNSRYGWLLYERAAIALVAQYAKIPVFVSGQSIGPVLSPRDEEVLLRMLRSATSVAVRERSSYEWCREHDLKALAGVDDASDYRAHTPEITLDYADARVEVPELPERYVCVTVHEVSGSKVHELAALLDKIYSEYGLAAVFLGHMGDPASEGGRTGDYKAHELITASMTSPAAVIPILHADATVRIHQGAALNITDRYHPAVFSLSAGIPAVALVPDAFTEMRICGVMGHYGMQNFMTPLHMLGTDIPEKLIASALSLSRGQRQELRVRHEAVTALLHAWREYLAASVRGERQAHMPEGISVAAAVPALEPSLEAINSAVRELLLKTSLAEGNEWALSDRMHSWEAHMRGEFERAEDELQALKRSRMVRAAHRTSRQVQAMRHIGSRFR
;
A
#
# COMPACT_ATOMS: atom_id res chain seq x y z
N MET A 1 -9.49 -26.27 -13.75
CA MET A 1 -8.27 -25.57 -13.30
C MET A 1 -8.71 -24.65 -12.19
N THR A 2 -8.03 -24.64 -11.05
CA THR A 2 -8.41 -23.79 -9.91
C THR A 2 -8.20 -22.34 -10.26
N ARG A 3 -9.23 -21.51 -10.11
CA ARG A 3 -9.21 -20.07 -10.42
C ARG A 3 -8.94 -19.28 -9.15
N VAL A 4 -7.92 -18.42 -9.15
CA VAL A 4 -7.52 -17.64 -7.98
C VAL A 4 -7.51 -16.16 -8.32
N LEU A 5 -8.24 -15.36 -7.54
CA LEU A 5 -8.17 -13.91 -7.59
C LEU A 5 -7.01 -13.42 -6.72
N VAL A 6 -6.02 -12.79 -7.32
CA VAL A 6 -4.92 -12.09 -6.62
C VAL A 6 -5.26 -10.61 -6.52
N VAL A 7 -5.29 -10.11 -5.30
CA VAL A 7 -5.66 -8.74 -4.95
C VAL A 7 -4.41 -8.01 -4.47
N GLY A 8 -3.72 -7.34 -5.39
CA GLY A 8 -2.62 -6.43 -5.10
C GLY A 8 -3.10 -4.97 -5.04
N ASP A 9 -2.26 -4.06 -5.45
CA ASP A 9 -2.59 -2.64 -5.60
C ASP A 9 -2.05 -2.08 -6.92
N ILE A 10 -2.49 -2.70 -8.03
CA ILE A 10 -2.09 -2.39 -9.40
C ILE A 10 -3.17 -1.62 -10.15
N GLY A 11 -2.78 -0.99 -11.27
CA GLY A 11 -3.68 -0.17 -12.08
C GLY A 11 -4.02 1.17 -11.43
N GLN A 12 -3.21 1.65 -10.51
CA GLN A 12 -3.39 2.96 -9.89
C GLN A 12 -3.01 4.10 -10.86
N PRO A 13 -3.65 5.30 -10.73
CA PRO A 13 -3.25 6.50 -11.46
C PRO A 13 -1.78 6.86 -11.24
N VAL A 14 -1.25 6.53 -10.07
CA VAL A 14 0.18 6.63 -9.74
C VAL A 14 0.74 5.23 -9.58
N TYR A 15 1.64 4.85 -10.47
CA TYR A 15 2.30 3.56 -10.45
C TYR A 15 3.24 3.41 -9.26
N HIS A 16 3.23 2.24 -8.63
CA HIS A 16 4.05 1.88 -7.47
C HIS A 16 4.84 0.61 -7.77
N VAL A 17 6.16 0.73 -7.89
CA VAL A 17 7.07 -0.39 -8.19
C VAL A 17 6.92 -1.56 -7.22
N GLY A 18 6.79 -1.26 -5.93
CA GLY A 18 6.69 -2.29 -4.90
C GLY A 18 5.39 -3.08 -4.93
N ASP A 19 4.28 -2.40 -5.22
CA ASP A 19 2.96 -3.04 -5.30
C ASP A 19 2.88 -3.97 -6.52
N GLU A 20 3.51 -3.56 -7.64
CA GLU A 20 3.71 -4.43 -8.80
C GLU A 20 4.53 -5.67 -8.42
N ALA A 21 5.70 -5.48 -7.81
CA ALA A 21 6.61 -6.58 -7.46
C ALA A 21 5.93 -7.62 -6.55
N MET A 22 5.20 -7.19 -5.51
CA MET A 22 4.45 -8.08 -4.63
C MET A 22 3.35 -8.84 -5.36
N THR A 23 2.57 -8.12 -6.19
CA THR A 23 1.44 -8.71 -6.92
C THR A 23 1.93 -9.76 -7.92
N ILE A 24 2.95 -9.43 -8.71
CA ILE A 24 3.51 -10.32 -9.73
C ILE A 24 4.17 -11.52 -9.10
N SER A 25 5.00 -11.34 -8.05
CA SER A 25 5.66 -12.45 -7.36
C SER A 25 4.64 -13.47 -6.81
N THR A 26 3.51 -12.99 -6.27
CA THR A 26 2.42 -13.86 -5.80
C THR A 26 1.71 -14.54 -6.97
N ALA A 27 1.41 -13.79 -8.04
CA ALA A 27 0.69 -14.30 -9.21
C ALA A 27 1.48 -15.38 -9.95
N GLU A 28 2.78 -15.16 -10.17
CA GLU A 28 3.68 -16.12 -10.82
C GLU A 28 3.79 -17.41 -10.04
N TYR A 29 3.99 -17.32 -8.73
CA TYR A 29 4.03 -18.51 -7.89
C TYR A 29 2.75 -19.36 -8.00
N LEU A 30 1.58 -18.75 -7.99
CA LEU A 30 0.30 -19.46 -8.12
C LEU A 30 0.10 -20.04 -9.52
N ALA A 31 0.53 -19.30 -10.57
CA ALA A 31 0.50 -19.79 -11.94
C ALA A 31 1.44 -21.00 -12.13
N ASP A 32 2.65 -20.95 -11.59
CA ASP A 32 3.62 -22.05 -11.60
C ASP A 32 3.10 -23.28 -10.80
N ALA A 33 2.29 -23.04 -9.76
CA ALA A 33 1.58 -24.09 -9.04
C ALA A 33 0.37 -24.67 -9.81
N GLY A 34 0.17 -24.25 -11.07
CA GLY A 34 -0.86 -24.78 -11.98
C GLY A 34 -2.24 -24.16 -11.79
N MET A 35 -2.36 -22.97 -11.24
CA MET A 35 -3.61 -22.24 -11.05
C MET A 35 -3.84 -21.21 -12.17
N GLN A 36 -5.10 -20.93 -12.47
CA GLN A 36 -5.49 -19.83 -13.34
C GLN A 36 -5.61 -18.57 -12.48
N VAL A 37 -4.72 -17.62 -12.72
CA VAL A 37 -4.64 -16.38 -11.94
C VAL A 37 -5.46 -15.28 -12.62
N ILE A 38 -6.27 -14.60 -11.80
CA ILE A 38 -7.00 -13.39 -12.17
C ILE A 38 -6.46 -12.27 -11.30
N LEU A 39 -6.07 -11.14 -11.90
CA LEU A 39 -5.55 -9.98 -11.17
C LEU A 39 -6.65 -8.95 -10.94
N ALA A 40 -6.88 -8.59 -9.68
CA ALA A 40 -7.69 -7.42 -9.37
C ALA A 40 -6.94 -6.15 -9.74
N THR A 41 -7.56 -5.23 -10.46
CA THR A 41 -6.93 -3.99 -10.93
C THR A 41 -7.92 -2.83 -10.95
N ARG A 42 -7.40 -1.60 -10.81
CA ARG A 42 -8.20 -0.37 -10.97
C ARG A 42 -8.33 0.06 -12.42
N ASP A 43 -7.32 -0.25 -13.24
CA ASP A 43 -7.27 0.04 -14.67
C ASP A 43 -6.74 -1.18 -15.42
N THR A 44 -7.66 -1.84 -16.13
CA THR A 44 -7.36 -3.06 -16.89
C THR A 44 -6.41 -2.78 -18.06
N ASP A 45 -6.54 -1.64 -18.72
CA ASP A 45 -5.73 -1.31 -19.89
C ASP A 45 -4.29 -0.93 -19.47
N GLN A 46 -4.17 -0.20 -18.37
CA GLN A 46 -2.87 0.10 -17.77
C GLN A 46 -2.17 -1.20 -17.33
N SER A 47 -2.87 -2.08 -16.60
CA SER A 47 -2.29 -3.35 -16.13
C SER A 47 -1.88 -4.27 -17.28
N LYS A 48 -2.67 -4.39 -18.34
CA LYS A 48 -2.29 -5.13 -19.55
C LYS A 48 -1.04 -4.57 -20.21
N ARG A 49 -0.92 -3.25 -20.23
CA ARG A 49 0.23 -2.56 -20.84
C ARG A 49 1.51 -2.78 -20.02
N TYR A 50 1.43 -2.69 -18.71
CA TYR A 50 2.62 -2.78 -17.84
C TYR A 50 3.02 -4.21 -17.52
N LEU A 51 2.07 -5.13 -17.33
CA LEU A 51 2.33 -6.50 -16.93
C LEU A 51 2.37 -7.47 -18.14
N GLY A 52 1.83 -7.09 -19.30
CA GLY A 52 1.82 -7.90 -20.51
C GLY A 52 3.15 -7.93 -21.29
N ALA A 53 4.05 -6.99 -21.04
CA ALA A 53 5.32 -6.87 -21.75
C ALA A 53 6.40 -7.88 -21.30
N GLY A 54 6.25 -8.51 -20.14
CA GLY A 54 7.23 -9.42 -19.52
C GLY A 54 7.14 -10.90 -19.97
N GLY A 55 6.29 -11.24 -20.93
CA GLY A 55 6.29 -12.58 -21.57
C GLY A 55 5.68 -13.73 -20.75
N SER A 56 5.21 -13.53 -19.54
CA SER A 56 4.46 -14.52 -18.78
C SER A 56 2.97 -14.46 -19.14
N SER A 57 2.36 -15.62 -19.24
CA SER A 57 0.97 -15.93 -19.59
C SER A 57 -0.03 -14.78 -19.40
N ALA A 58 -0.88 -14.56 -20.40
CA ALA A 58 -1.94 -13.55 -20.36
C ALA A 58 -2.83 -13.78 -19.12
N TYR A 59 -2.64 -12.95 -18.07
CA TYR A 59 -3.52 -12.92 -16.92
C TYR A 59 -4.90 -12.45 -17.33
N GLU A 60 -5.92 -13.00 -16.67
CA GLU A 60 -7.24 -12.39 -16.67
C GLU A 60 -7.25 -11.23 -15.67
N TYR A 61 -8.12 -10.25 -15.88
CA TYR A 61 -8.23 -9.07 -15.02
C TYR A 61 -9.65 -8.87 -14.56
N MET A 62 -9.81 -8.50 -13.29
CA MET A 62 -11.08 -8.15 -12.66
C MET A 62 -11.02 -6.72 -12.11
N PRO A 63 -11.97 -5.82 -12.47
CA PRO A 63 -11.98 -4.48 -11.91
C PRO A 63 -12.25 -4.48 -10.40
N PHE A 64 -11.60 -3.56 -9.66
CA PHE A 64 -11.98 -3.26 -8.28
C PHE A 64 -13.35 -2.61 -8.20
N LEU A 65 -14.05 -2.83 -7.10
CA LEU A 65 -15.12 -1.95 -6.66
C LEU A 65 -14.48 -0.80 -5.89
N LEU A 66 -14.43 0.39 -6.51
CA LEU A 66 -13.75 1.55 -5.93
C LEU A 66 -14.58 2.14 -4.79
N PHE A 67 -13.93 2.46 -3.69
CA PHE A 67 -14.53 3.06 -2.51
C PHE A 67 -14.24 4.56 -2.42
N PRO A 68 -15.18 5.37 -1.90
CA PRO A 68 -14.96 6.79 -1.65
C PRO A 68 -13.81 7.04 -0.65
N TRP A 69 -13.15 8.19 -0.78
CA TRP A 69 -12.11 8.60 0.15
C TRP A 69 -12.65 8.99 1.52
N ALA A 70 -13.83 9.67 1.52
CA ALA A 70 -14.44 10.16 2.74
C ALA A 70 -14.88 8.99 3.64
N PRO A 71 -14.52 9.00 4.94
CA PRO A 71 -14.83 7.92 5.87
C PRO A 71 -16.31 7.56 5.95
N ALA A 72 -17.21 8.54 6.06
CA ALA A 72 -18.64 8.29 6.13
C ALA A 72 -19.18 7.63 4.85
N GLU A 73 -18.71 8.07 3.68
CA GLU A 73 -19.19 7.57 2.39
C GLU A 73 -18.72 6.12 2.14
N ARG A 74 -17.46 5.79 2.50
CA ARG A 74 -16.97 4.41 2.36
C ARG A 74 -17.66 3.46 3.34
N GLU A 75 -17.99 3.90 4.55
CA GLU A 75 -18.75 3.12 5.52
C GLU A 75 -20.14 2.78 4.95
N ILE A 76 -20.87 3.77 4.45
CA ILE A 76 -22.18 3.59 3.82
C ILE A 76 -22.09 2.69 2.58
N THR A 77 -21.07 2.86 1.76
CA THR A 77 -20.86 2.01 0.58
C THR A 77 -20.72 0.54 0.97
N LEU A 78 -19.95 0.23 2.01
CA LEU A 78 -19.81 -1.14 2.50
C LEU A 78 -21.14 -1.69 3.07
N GLU A 79 -21.88 -0.88 3.81
CA GLU A 79 -23.22 -1.25 4.32
C GLU A 79 -24.21 -1.55 3.19
N ARG A 80 -24.24 -0.75 2.11
CA ARG A 80 -25.08 -1.00 0.95
C ARG A 80 -24.71 -2.29 0.21
N LEU A 81 -23.43 -2.58 0.08
CA LEU A 81 -22.98 -3.86 -0.46
C LEU A 81 -23.47 -5.03 0.41
N GLU A 82 -23.36 -4.93 1.72
CA GLU A 82 -23.82 -5.97 2.64
C GLU A 82 -25.34 -6.16 2.59
N GLU A 83 -26.12 -5.08 2.56
CA GLU A 83 -27.58 -5.14 2.37
C GLU A 83 -27.95 -5.90 1.09
N PHE A 84 -27.22 -5.63 -0.02
CA PHE A 84 -27.43 -6.37 -1.27
C PHE A 84 -27.12 -7.86 -1.12
N LEU A 85 -25.99 -8.21 -0.49
CA LEU A 85 -25.59 -9.61 -0.29
C LEU A 85 -26.57 -10.39 0.59
N VAL A 86 -27.15 -9.74 1.61
CA VAL A 86 -28.11 -10.36 2.53
C VAL A 86 -29.49 -10.53 1.89
N SER A 87 -29.99 -9.49 1.23
CA SER A 87 -31.36 -9.45 0.73
C SER A 87 -31.53 -9.98 -0.70
N GLY A 88 -30.45 -9.98 -1.49
CA GLY A 88 -30.48 -10.20 -2.94
C GLY A 88 -31.14 -9.07 -3.74
N VAL A 89 -31.56 -7.98 -3.06
CA VAL A 89 -32.21 -6.82 -3.67
C VAL A 89 -31.28 -5.62 -3.59
N MET A 90 -31.05 -4.96 -4.72
CA MET A 90 -30.20 -3.77 -4.74
C MET A 90 -30.84 -2.65 -3.90
N PRO A 91 -30.16 -2.17 -2.85
CA PRO A 91 -30.65 -1.06 -2.03
C PRO A 91 -30.61 0.26 -2.81
N ASN A 92 -31.21 1.30 -2.23
CA ASN A 92 -31.00 2.66 -2.75
C ASN A 92 -29.54 3.07 -2.56
N LEU A 93 -28.87 3.45 -3.65
CA LEU A 93 -27.47 3.83 -3.67
C LEU A 93 -27.34 5.34 -3.75
N PRO A 94 -26.68 5.99 -2.77
CA PRO A 94 -26.24 7.38 -2.91
C PRO A 94 -25.31 7.58 -4.12
N ASP A 95 -25.23 8.81 -4.65
CA ASP A 95 -24.46 9.13 -5.85
C ASP A 95 -22.94 8.85 -5.74
N PHE A 96 -22.40 8.86 -4.53
CA PHE A 96 -20.99 8.52 -4.27
C PHE A 96 -20.73 7.00 -4.28
N CYS A 97 -21.75 6.17 -4.18
CA CYS A 97 -21.60 4.71 -4.27
C CYS A 97 -21.34 4.26 -5.72
N PRO A 98 -20.65 3.14 -5.91
CA PRO A 98 -20.62 2.47 -7.20
C PRO A 98 -22.02 2.17 -7.72
N SER A 99 -22.18 2.18 -9.03
CA SER A 99 -23.48 1.88 -9.65
C SER A 99 -23.94 0.44 -9.34
N ALA A 100 -25.24 0.22 -9.42
CA ALA A 100 -25.84 -1.10 -9.22
C ALA A 100 -25.25 -2.17 -10.17
N GLN A 101 -24.84 -1.79 -11.38
CA GLN A 101 -24.18 -2.70 -12.31
C GLN A 101 -22.77 -3.05 -11.87
N GLN A 102 -21.96 -2.06 -11.46
CA GLN A 102 -20.62 -2.30 -10.94
C GLN A 102 -20.63 -3.21 -9.71
N ILE A 103 -21.60 -3.03 -8.80
CA ILE A 103 -21.76 -3.92 -7.63
C ILE A 103 -22.08 -5.35 -8.08
N ARG A 104 -23.00 -5.55 -9.03
CA ARG A 104 -23.32 -6.90 -9.55
C ARG A 104 -22.11 -7.55 -10.22
N ASP A 105 -21.44 -6.85 -11.13
CA ASP A 105 -20.27 -7.36 -11.85
C ASP A 105 -19.14 -7.75 -10.89
N PHE A 106 -18.93 -6.95 -9.85
CA PHE A 106 -17.96 -7.23 -8.80
C PHE A 106 -18.31 -8.49 -8.01
N VAL A 107 -19.58 -8.64 -7.59
CA VAL A 107 -20.03 -9.82 -6.86
C VAL A 107 -19.94 -11.08 -7.73
N GLU A 108 -20.39 -11.02 -8.98
CA GLU A 108 -20.30 -12.12 -9.94
C GLU A 108 -18.84 -12.50 -10.23
N GLY A 109 -17.96 -11.50 -10.38
CA GLY A 109 -16.52 -11.71 -10.57
C GLY A 109 -15.90 -12.51 -9.43
N ILE A 110 -16.15 -12.12 -8.18
CA ILE A 110 -15.65 -12.86 -7.01
C ILE A 110 -16.28 -14.25 -6.92
N GLN A 111 -17.56 -14.41 -7.21
CA GLN A 111 -18.24 -15.71 -7.21
C GLN A 111 -17.71 -16.68 -8.28
N SER A 112 -16.99 -16.18 -9.28
CA SER A 112 -16.43 -16.98 -10.38
C SER A 112 -15.09 -17.63 -10.06
N VAL A 113 -14.50 -17.39 -8.89
CA VAL A 113 -13.19 -17.92 -8.48
C VAL A 113 -13.31 -18.95 -7.36
N ASP A 114 -12.29 -19.78 -7.22
CA ASP A 114 -12.22 -20.83 -6.19
C ASP A 114 -11.55 -20.34 -4.90
N ALA A 115 -10.72 -19.29 -4.98
CA ALA A 115 -10.05 -18.68 -3.84
C ALA A 115 -9.68 -17.21 -4.12
N VAL A 116 -9.48 -16.44 -3.05
CA VAL A 116 -8.96 -15.07 -3.08
C VAL A 116 -7.65 -15.01 -2.29
N VAL A 117 -6.64 -14.39 -2.85
CA VAL A 117 -5.35 -14.07 -2.20
C VAL A 117 -5.17 -12.56 -2.19
N ILE A 118 -5.27 -11.94 -1.03
CA ILE A 118 -4.90 -10.54 -0.82
C ILE A 118 -3.39 -10.51 -0.61
N SER A 119 -2.64 -10.12 -1.65
CA SER A 119 -1.18 -10.08 -1.64
C SER A 119 -0.65 -8.89 -0.84
N GLY A 120 0.66 -8.82 -0.66
CA GLY A 120 1.34 -7.83 0.16
C GLY A 120 0.91 -6.39 -0.06
N GLY A 121 1.00 -5.59 0.99
CA GLY A 121 0.66 -4.18 0.95
C GLY A 121 0.78 -3.47 2.29
N GLY A 122 0.81 -2.15 2.25
CA GLY A 122 0.80 -1.28 3.42
C GLY A 122 -0.55 -0.57 3.62
N ASN A 123 -1.67 -1.21 3.30
CA ASN A 123 -2.94 -0.54 3.05
C ASN A 123 -4.00 -0.81 4.14
N LEU A 124 -3.69 -1.62 5.17
CA LEU A 124 -4.63 -1.95 6.25
C LEU A 124 -4.50 -0.94 7.40
N ASN A 125 -4.88 0.31 7.12
CA ASN A 125 -4.84 1.43 8.08
C ASN A 125 -5.83 2.54 7.69
N SER A 126 -6.04 3.52 8.58
CA SER A 126 -6.95 4.64 8.32
C SER A 126 -6.41 5.68 7.36
N ARG A 127 -5.08 5.80 7.20
CA ARG A 127 -4.46 6.72 6.23
C ARG A 127 -4.88 6.40 4.80
N TYR A 128 -5.06 5.11 4.51
CA TYR A 128 -5.54 4.59 3.23
C TYR A 128 -6.86 3.83 3.41
N GLY A 129 -7.79 4.40 4.16
CA GLY A 129 -9.03 3.73 4.53
C GLY A 129 -9.84 3.22 3.34
N TRP A 130 -9.90 3.95 2.21
CA TRP A 130 -10.58 3.46 1.02
C TRP A 130 -9.99 2.14 0.50
N LEU A 131 -8.66 1.94 0.59
CA LEU A 131 -7.99 0.70 0.21
C LEU A 131 -8.31 -0.44 1.18
N LEU A 132 -8.41 -0.14 2.47
CA LEU A 132 -8.88 -1.10 3.47
C LEU A 132 -10.31 -1.59 3.15
N TYR A 133 -11.22 -0.66 2.83
CA TYR A 133 -12.62 -1.00 2.54
C TYR A 133 -12.78 -1.78 1.23
N GLU A 134 -11.97 -1.53 0.21
CA GLU A 134 -11.95 -2.35 -1.01
C GLU A 134 -11.60 -3.81 -0.72
N ARG A 135 -10.59 -4.04 0.12
CA ARG A 135 -10.19 -5.39 0.54
C ARG A 135 -11.23 -6.04 1.46
N ALA A 136 -11.83 -5.27 2.35
CA ALA A 136 -12.92 -5.73 3.19
C ALA A 136 -14.17 -6.11 2.37
N ALA A 137 -14.48 -5.36 1.32
CA ALA A 137 -15.58 -5.68 0.40
C ALA A 137 -15.33 -7.00 -0.34
N ILE A 138 -14.11 -7.24 -0.83
CA ILE A 138 -13.74 -8.51 -1.47
C ILE A 138 -13.91 -9.67 -0.48
N ALA A 139 -13.39 -9.53 0.74
CA ALA A 139 -13.50 -10.55 1.77
C ALA A 139 -14.96 -10.80 2.19
N LEU A 140 -15.77 -9.75 2.26
CA LEU A 140 -17.20 -9.83 2.56
C LEU A 140 -17.95 -10.65 1.50
N VAL A 141 -17.75 -10.35 0.21
CA VAL A 141 -18.39 -11.10 -0.89
C VAL A 141 -17.92 -12.56 -0.89
N ALA A 142 -16.60 -12.78 -0.72
CA ALA A 142 -16.04 -14.13 -0.65
C ALA A 142 -16.62 -14.94 0.53
N GLN A 143 -16.80 -14.31 1.69
CA GLN A 143 -17.44 -14.92 2.87
C GLN A 143 -18.87 -15.37 2.56
N TYR A 144 -19.69 -14.51 1.95
CA TYR A 144 -21.07 -14.86 1.55
C TYR A 144 -21.09 -15.98 0.50
N ALA A 145 -20.14 -15.97 -0.42
CA ALA A 145 -19.99 -17.02 -1.44
C ALA A 145 -19.30 -18.30 -0.91
N LYS A 146 -18.81 -18.31 0.34
CA LYS A 146 -18.04 -19.41 0.96
C LYS A 146 -16.73 -19.71 0.22
N ILE A 147 -16.11 -18.70 -0.34
CA ILE A 147 -14.82 -18.77 -1.03
C ILE A 147 -13.72 -18.46 -0.01
N PRO A 148 -12.67 -19.29 0.10
CA PRO A 148 -11.58 -19.06 1.04
C PRO A 148 -10.78 -17.80 0.67
N VAL A 149 -10.45 -17.00 1.70
CA VAL A 149 -9.63 -15.79 1.58
C VAL A 149 -8.32 -15.99 2.33
N PHE A 150 -7.23 -15.69 1.67
CA PHE A 150 -5.88 -15.71 2.25
C PHE A 150 -5.32 -14.29 2.22
N VAL A 151 -4.75 -13.84 3.33
CA VAL A 151 -4.08 -12.54 3.45
C VAL A 151 -2.59 -12.79 3.56
N SER A 152 -1.80 -12.24 2.66
CA SER A 152 -0.35 -12.44 2.56
C SER A 152 0.40 -11.13 2.70
N GLY A 153 1.53 -11.11 3.39
CA GLY A 153 2.50 -10.03 3.41
C GLY A 153 1.97 -8.63 3.73
N GLN A 154 0.90 -8.51 4.51
CA GLN A 154 0.26 -7.22 4.79
C GLN A 154 0.87 -6.52 6.01
N SER A 155 0.91 -5.16 5.96
CA SER A 155 1.14 -4.30 7.13
C SER A 155 -0.18 -3.82 7.71
N ILE A 156 -0.28 -3.80 9.05
CA ILE A 156 -1.44 -3.31 9.79
C ILE A 156 -1.06 -2.06 10.57
N GLY A 157 -1.86 -1.00 10.45
CA GLY A 157 -1.66 0.25 11.18
C GLY A 157 -0.55 1.13 10.60
N PRO A 158 0.11 1.99 11.40
CA PRO A 158 -0.01 2.09 12.87
C PRO A 158 -1.26 2.83 13.37
N VAL A 159 -1.97 3.56 12.51
CA VAL A 159 -3.15 4.35 12.88
C VAL A 159 -4.40 3.68 12.34
N LEU A 160 -5.32 3.38 13.23
CA LEU A 160 -6.65 2.84 12.93
C LEU A 160 -7.69 3.62 13.73
N SER A 161 -8.68 4.19 13.03
CA SER A 161 -9.88 4.70 13.69
C SER A 161 -10.70 3.53 14.25
N PRO A 162 -11.49 3.71 15.30
CA PRO A 162 -12.26 2.60 15.88
C PRO A 162 -13.14 1.86 14.85
N ARG A 163 -13.68 2.57 13.87
CA ARG A 163 -14.52 1.96 12.84
C ARG A 163 -13.71 1.19 11.80
N ASP A 164 -12.58 1.76 11.36
CA ASP A 164 -11.68 1.07 10.43
C ASP A 164 -11.09 -0.19 11.07
N GLU A 165 -10.78 -0.15 12.38
CA GLU A 165 -10.34 -1.30 13.15
C GLU A 165 -11.41 -2.41 13.22
N GLU A 166 -12.67 -2.05 13.45
CA GLU A 166 -13.80 -2.99 13.44
C GLU A 166 -13.95 -3.68 12.07
N VAL A 167 -13.88 -2.91 10.97
CA VAL A 167 -13.94 -3.44 9.60
C VAL A 167 -12.76 -4.36 9.32
N LEU A 168 -11.54 -3.97 9.71
CA LEU A 168 -10.33 -4.77 9.57
C LEU A 168 -10.43 -6.08 10.36
N LEU A 169 -10.84 -6.03 11.61
CA LEU A 169 -11.01 -7.23 12.46
C LEU A 169 -12.02 -8.19 11.87
N ARG A 170 -13.14 -7.70 11.35
CA ARG A 170 -14.15 -8.51 10.67
C ARG A 170 -13.57 -9.20 9.43
N MET A 171 -12.82 -8.47 8.61
CA MET A 171 -12.14 -9.01 7.43
C MET A 171 -11.15 -10.11 7.81
N LEU A 172 -10.24 -9.84 8.76
CA LEU A 172 -9.20 -10.80 9.15
C LEU A 172 -9.77 -12.04 9.85
N ARG A 173 -10.83 -11.91 10.63
CA ARG A 173 -11.52 -13.05 11.26
C ARG A 173 -12.24 -13.93 10.25
N SER A 174 -12.67 -13.39 9.11
CA SER A 174 -13.29 -14.16 8.02
C SER A 174 -12.25 -14.85 7.12
N ALA A 175 -10.99 -14.44 7.17
CA ALA A 175 -9.93 -15.01 6.35
C ALA A 175 -9.58 -16.44 6.79
N THR A 176 -9.27 -17.30 5.83
CA THR A 176 -8.82 -18.68 6.06
C THR A 176 -7.45 -18.70 6.74
N SER A 177 -6.56 -17.80 6.33
CA SER A 177 -5.22 -17.64 6.91
C SER A 177 -4.71 -16.23 6.69
N VAL A 178 -3.90 -15.76 7.64
CA VAL A 178 -3.32 -14.42 7.65
C VAL A 178 -1.81 -14.52 7.85
N ALA A 179 -1.04 -13.87 6.98
CA ALA A 179 0.38 -13.62 7.16
C ALA A 179 0.64 -12.11 7.09
N VAL A 180 1.37 -11.58 8.05
CA VAL A 180 1.76 -10.16 8.11
C VAL A 180 3.29 -10.05 8.04
N ARG A 181 3.81 -8.95 7.52
CA ARG A 181 5.24 -8.84 7.20
C ARG A 181 6.07 -8.09 8.23
N GLU A 182 5.45 -7.34 9.15
CA GLU A 182 6.15 -6.66 10.24
C GLU A 182 5.79 -7.25 11.59
N ARG A 183 6.75 -7.16 12.52
CA ARG A 183 6.55 -7.61 13.90
C ARG A 183 5.42 -6.86 14.60
N SER A 184 5.31 -5.54 14.41
CA SER A 184 4.24 -4.72 14.98
C SER A 184 2.84 -5.17 14.51
N SER A 185 2.70 -5.49 13.21
CA SER A 185 1.47 -6.05 12.66
C SER A 185 1.13 -7.43 13.25
N TYR A 186 2.14 -8.25 13.50
CA TYR A 186 1.96 -9.54 14.17
C TYR A 186 1.56 -9.39 15.64
N GLU A 187 2.17 -8.46 16.36
CA GLU A 187 1.82 -8.14 17.75
C GLU A 187 0.39 -7.61 17.83
N TRP A 188 0.00 -6.71 16.92
CA TRP A 188 -1.39 -6.25 16.80
C TRP A 188 -2.37 -7.42 16.58
N CYS A 189 -2.06 -8.36 15.69
CA CYS A 189 -2.88 -9.56 15.50
C CYS A 189 -3.03 -10.37 16.80
N ARG A 190 -1.94 -10.54 17.55
CA ARG A 190 -1.97 -11.26 18.84
C ARG A 190 -2.81 -10.56 19.90
N GLU A 191 -2.72 -9.23 19.98
CA GLU A 191 -3.51 -8.41 20.92
C GLU A 191 -5.01 -8.52 20.65
N HIS A 192 -5.40 -8.84 19.40
CA HIS A 192 -6.80 -9.04 18.99
C HIS A 192 -7.21 -10.51 18.84
N ASP A 193 -6.46 -11.44 19.43
CA ASP A 193 -6.72 -12.89 19.38
C ASP A 193 -6.84 -13.45 17.93
N LEU A 194 -6.12 -12.86 16.99
CA LEU A 194 -6.06 -13.34 15.61
C LEU A 194 -4.89 -14.32 15.44
N LYS A 195 -5.17 -15.44 14.81
CA LYS A 195 -4.13 -16.38 14.41
C LYS A 195 -3.47 -15.90 13.12
N ALA A 196 -2.26 -15.40 13.23
CA ALA A 196 -1.48 -14.91 12.09
C ALA A 196 -0.08 -15.52 12.07
N LEU A 197 0.54 -15.54 10.88
CA LEU A 197 1.95 -15.85 10.67
C LEU A 197 2.75 -14.54 10.78
N ALA A 198 3.84 -14.56 11.57
CA ALA A 198 4.90 -13.56 11.47
C ALA A 198 5.71 -13.86 10.20
N GLY A 199 5.24 -13.36 9.08
CA GLY A 199 5.73 -13.62 7.74
C GLY A 199 6.76 -12.60 7.26
N VAL A 200 6.85 -12.46 5.96
CA VAL A 200 7.75 -11.55 5.24
C VAL A 200 7.01 -10.89 4.09
N ASP A 201 7.67 -9.94 3.43
CA ASP A 201 7.12 -9.27 2.25
C ASP A 201 7.05 -10.21 1.05
N ASP A 202 5.96 -10.12 0.28
CA ASP A 202 5.71 -10.98 -0.89
C ASP A 202 6.70 -10.71 -2.05
N ALA A 203 7.39 -9.57 -2.08
CA ALA A 203 8.45 -9.28 -3.03
C ALA A 203 9.87 -9.67 -2.55
N SER A 204 9.98 -10.35 -1.38
CA SER A 204 11.30 -10.70 -0.82
C SER A 204 12.12 -11.63 -1.72
N ASP A 205 11.49 -12.45 -2.54
CA ASP A 205 12.15 -13.33 -3.51
C ASP A 205 12.02 -12.85 -4.97
N TYR A 206 11.58 -11.60 -5.17
CA TYR A 206 11.38 -11.06 -6.51
C TYR A 206 12.69 -11.13 -7.32
N ARG A 207 12.60 -11.77 -8.47
CA ARG A 207 13.71 -11.93 -9.40
C ARG A 207 13.43 -11.18 -10.68
N ALA A 208 14.34 -10.30 -11.07
CA ALA A 208 14.24 -9.61 -12.33
C ALA A 208 14.33 -10.60 -13.50
N HIS A 209 13.32 -10.62 -14.36
CA HIS A 209 13.19 -11.57 -15.48
C HIS A 209 14.02 -11.17 -16.70
N THR A 210 14.24 -9.85 -16.90
CA THR A 210 14.98 -9.33 -18.05
C THR A 210 16.40 -8.95 -17.69
N PRO A 211 17.41 -9.28 -18.51
CA PRO A 211 18.81 -8.89 -18.26
C PRO A 211 19.07 -7.40 -18.51
N GLU A 212 18.20 -6.70 -19.19
CA GLU A 212 18.42 -5.33 -19.67
C GLU A 212 17.70 -4.31 -18.78
N ILE A 213 18.38 -3.18 -18.50
CA ILE A 213 17.77 -1.99 -17.86
C ILE A 213 17.14 -1.13 -18.98
N THR A 214 16.47 -1.76 -19.93
CA THR A 214 15.76 -1.05 -21.00
C THR A 214 14.27 -1.11 -20.74
N LEU A 215 13.60 0.00 -20.96
CA LEU A 215 12.17 0.10 -20.86
C LEU A 215 11.57 0.36 -22.23
N ASP A 216 10.96 -0.66 -22.77
CA ASP A 216 9.97 -0.50 -23.81
C ASP A 216 8.57 -0.51 -23.15
N TYR A 217 8.06 0.67 -22.78
CA TYR A 217 6.60 0.81 -22.67
C TYR A 217 6.05 0.79 -24.09
N ALA A 218 5.01 0.05 -24.35
CA ALA A 218 4.43 -0.29 -25.65
C ALA A 218 4.51 0.78 -26.78
N ASP A 219 4.70 2.06 -26.42
CA ASP A 219 4.79 3.19 -27.35
C ASP A 219 5.90 4.21 -27.01
N ALA A 220 6.70 4.01 -25.97
CA ALA A 220 7.74 4.96 -25.56
C ALA A 220 8.99 4.26 -25.01
N ARG A 221 10.11 4.42 -25.70
CA ARG A 221 11.42 4.02 -25.20
C ARG A 221 11.89 5.07 -24.17
N VAL A 222 12.03 4.68 -22.91
CA VAL A 222 12.61 5.54 -21.88
C VAL A 222 14.13 5.37 -21.93
N GLU A 223 14.85 6.45 -22.20
CA GLU A 223 16.31 6.45 -22.11
C GLU A 223 16.71 6.47 -20.62
N VAL A 224 17.36 5.39 -20.18
CA VAL A 224 17.96 5.31 -18.87
C VAL A 224 19.39 5.85 -18.97
N PRO A 225 19.77 6.85 -18.14
CA PRO A 225 21.14 7.34 -18.12
C PRO A 225 22.13 6.21 -17.80
N GLU A 226 23.35 6.31 -18.34
CA GLU A 226 24.42 5.38 -17.98
C GLU A 226 24.71 5.46 -16.47
N LEU A 227 24.71 4.31 -15.81
CA LEU A 227 24.95 4.24 -14.37
C LEU A 227 26.44 4.38 -14.08
N PRO A 228 26.82 5.15 -13.04
CA PRO A 228 28.19 5.16 -12.55
C PRO A 228 28.65 3.75 -12.14
N GLU A 229 29.94 3.44 -12.33
CA GLU A 229 30.51 2.15 -11.92
C GLU A 229 30.32 1.86 -10.41
N ARG A 230 30.40 2.91 -9.58
CA ARG A 230 30.20 2.83 -8.13
C ARG A 230 29.24 3.93 -7.67
N TYR A 231 28.16 3.54 -7.02
CA TYR A 231 27.13 4.49 -6.61
C TYR A 231 26.44 4.14 -5.30
N VAL A 232 25.83 5.15 -4.70
CA VAL A 232 24.78 5.02 -3.70
C VAL A 232 23.42 5.21 -4.38
N CYS A 233 22.50 4.26 -4.18
CA CYS A 233 21.15 4.42 -4.70
C CYS A 233 20.30 5.19 -3.68
N VAL A 234 19.60 6.22 -4.13
CA VAL A 234 18.81 7.14 -3.30
C VAL A 234 17.35 7.11 -3.74
N THR A 235 16.45 6.76 -2.84
CA THR A 235 15.01 6.79 -3.08
C THR A 235 14.33 7.53 -1.94
N VAL A 236 13.97 8.78 -2.19
CA VAL A 236 13.33 9.67 -1.20
C VAL A 236 12.19 10.45 -1.85
N HIS A 237 11.14 10.77 -1.08
CA HIS A 237 9.99 11.51 -1.58
C HIS A 237 9.55 12.67 -0.66
N GLU A 238 9.76 12.55 0.64
CA GLU A 238 9.32 13.56 1.61
C GLU A 238 10.40 14.58 1.99
N VAL A 239 11.36 14.83 1.09
CA VAL A 239 12.42 15.78 1.30
C VAL A 239 12.05 17.15 0.73
N SER A 240 11.91 18.15 1.58
CA SER A 240 11.51 19.51 1.20
C SER A 240 12.24 20.59 2.04
N GLY A 241 12.14 21.84 1.62
CA GLY A 241 12.74 22.99 2.34
C GLY A 241 14.25 22.84 2.53
N SER A 242 14.76 23.09 3.73
CA SER A 242 16.19 22.98 4.04
C SER A 242 16.74 21.57 3.89
N LYS A 243 15.90 20.54 4.04
CA LYS A 243 16.30 19.13 3.93
C LYS A 243 16.80 18.75 2.54
N VAL A 244 16.38 19.45 1.50
CA VAL A 244 16.92 19.30 0.14
C VAL A 244 18.43 19.60 0.13
N HIS A 245 18.85 20.74 0.70
CA HIS A 245 20.26 21.13 0.75
C HIS A 245 21.06 20.26 1.72
N GLU A 246 20.47 19.87 2.84
CA GLU A 246 21.12 19.00 3.83
C GLU A 246 21.38 17.60 3.25
N LEU A 247 20.44 17.03 2.49
CA LEU A 247 20.63 15.76 1.80
C LEU A 247 21.66 15.90 0.66
N ALA A 248 21.58 16.96 -0.14
CA ALA A 248 22.57 17.23 -1.19
C ALA A 248 24.00 17.31 -0.61
N ALA A 249 24.19 18.04 0.48
CA ALA A 249 25.50 18.16 1.16
C ALA A 249 25.97 16.80 1.71
N LEU A 250 25.08 15.99 2.25
CA LEU A 250 25.39 14.62 2.70
C LEU A 250 25.88 13.75 1.54
N LEU A 251 25.22 13.81 0.37
CA LEU A 251 25.59 13.05 -0.81
C LEU A 251 26.90 13.54 -1.44
N ASP A 252 27.15 14.85 -1.45
CA ASP A 252 28.42 15.44 -1.88
C ASP A 252 29.58 14.96 -0.98
N LYS A 253 29.34 14.85 0.32
CA LYS A 253 30.30 14.30 1.27
C LYS A 253 30.57 12.81 1.02
N ILE A 254 29.53 12.01 0.77
CA ILE A 254 29.68 10.59 0.41
C ILE A 254 30.54 10.44 -0.85
N TYR A 255 30.30 11.27 -1.86
CA TYR A 255 31.13 11.26 -3.05
C TYR A 255 32.59 11.59 -2.76
N SER A 256 32.84 12.65 -1.98
CA SER A 256 34.19 13.10 -1.67
C SER A 256 34.97 12.10 -0.81
N GLU A 257 34.33 11.38 0.11
CA GLU A 257 34.98 10.45 1.04
C GLU A 257 35.08 9.01 0.48
N TYR A 258 34.09 8.56 -0.29
CA TYR A 258 34.00 7.16 -0.73
C TYR A 258 34.03 6.98 -2.25
N GLY A 259 33.97 8.04 -3.04
CA GLY A 259 33.90 8.00 -4.49
C GLY A 259 32.63 7.35 -5.01
N LEU A 260 31.51 7.49 -4.30
CA LEU A 260 30.22 6.94 -4.66
C LEU A 260 29.33 8.05 -5.21
N ALA A 261 29.02 8.02 -6.51
CA ALA A 261 28.10 8.95 -7.12
C ALA A 261 26.65 8.65 -6.68
N ALA A 262 25.79 9.66 -6.62
CA ALA A 262 24.39 9.45 -6.28
C ALA A 262 23.59 9.01 -7.53
N VAL A 263 22.84 7.91 -7.40
CA VAL A 263 21.84 7.47 -8.40
C VAL A 263 20.47 7.55 -7.74
N PHE A 264 19.69 8.53 -8.15
CA PHE A 264 18.34 8.71 -7.67
C PHE A 264 17.39 7.83 -8.48
N LEU A 265 16.60 7.04 -7.79
CA LEU A 265 15.67 6.07 -8.38
C LEU A 265 14.30 6.19 -7.75
N GLY A 266 13.30 6.63 -8.55
CA GLY A 266 11.93 6.79 -8.08
C GLY A 266 11.18 5.46 -8.03
N HIS A 267 10.27 5.34 -7.07
CA HIS A 267 9.39 4.18 -6.91
C HIS A 267 7.92 4.51 -7.13
N MET A 268 7.58 5.78 -7.24
CA MET A 268 6.21 6.25 -7.40
C MET A 268 6.14 7.35 -8.46
N GLY A 269 5.28 7.15 -9.45
CA GLY A 269 5.06 8.09 -10.54
C GLY A 269 4.25 7.44 -11.66
N ASP A 270 4.18 8.11 -12.82
CA ASP A 270 3.58 7.56 -14.04
C ASP A 270 4.68 7.29 -15.08
N PRO A 271 5.03 6.02 -15.32
CA PRO A 271 6.08 5.69 -16.28
C PRO A 271 5.75 6.08 -17.72
N ALA A 272 4.46 6.09 -18.08
CA ALA A 272 4.00 6.42 -19.43
C ALA A 272 3.92 7.94 -19.69
N SER A 273 3.88 8.75 -18.62
CA SER A 273 3.79 10.20 -18.71
C SER A 273 5.16 10.84 -18.64
N GLU A 274 5.42 11.86 -19.46
CA GLU A 274 6.68 12.63 -19.48
C GLU A 274 7.95 11.75 -19.57
N GLY A 275 7.86 10.54 -20.15
CA GLY A 275 8.98 9.58 -20.19
C GLY A 275 9.40 9.10 -18.81
N GLY A 276 8.44 8.93 -17.87
CA GLY A 276 8.68 8.49 -16.50
C GLY A 276 9.24 9.57 -15.56
N ARG A 277 9.25 10.84 -15.98
CA ARG A 277 9.78 11.98 -15.19
C ARG A 277 8.72 12.61 -14.28
N THR A 278 7.97 11.78 -13.57
CA THR A 278 6.85 12.17 -12.70
C THR A 278 7.08 11.67 -11.28
N GLY A 279 6.21 12.05 -10.35
CA GLY A 279 6.26 11.56 -8.97
C GLY A 279 7.59 11.84 -8.27
N ASP A 280 8.24 10.80 -7.77
CA ASP A 280 9.51 10.88 -7.04
C ASP A 280 10.63 11.53 -7.88
N TYR A 281 10.60 11.37 -9.20
CA TYR A 281 11.60 11.96 -10.11
C TYR A 281 11.74 13.49 -9.92
N LYS A 282 10.63 14.20 -9.76
CA LYS A 282 10.63 15.66 -9.58
C LYS A 282 11.29 16.10 -8.26
N ALA A 283 11.09 15.34 -7.19
CA ALA A 283 11.78 15.58 -5.92
C ALA A 283 13.29 15.33 -6.06
N HIS A 284 13.67 14.29 -6.79
CA HIS A 284 15.07 13.96 -7.05
C HIS A 284 15.79 15.03 -7.88
N GLU A 285 15.14 15.61 -8.90
CA GLU A 285 15.72 16.73 -9.66
C GLU A 285 16.03 17.95 -8.79
N LEU A 286 15.16 18.27 -7.82
CA LEU A 286 15.40 19.38 -6.89
C LEU A 286 16.63 19.14 -6.02
N ILE A 287 16.83 17.92 -5.53
CA ILE A 287 17.99 17.57 -4.71
C ILE A 287 19.27 17.62 -5.57
N THR A 288 19.21 17.01 -6.76
CA THR A 288 20.34 16.99 -7.70
C THR A 288 20.78 18.39 -8.12
N ALA A 289 19.84 19.31 -8.31
CA ALA A 289 20.14 20.72 -8.63
C ALA A 289 20.88 21.45 -7.48
N SER A 290 20.83 20.91 -6.27
CA SER A 290 21.54 21.46 -5.10
C SER A 290 22.88 20.76 -4.83
N MET A 291 23.23 19.71 -5.57
CA MET A 291 24.47 18.95 -5.43
C MET A 291 25.60 19.58 -6.25
N THR A 292 26.84 19.32 -5.80
CA THR A 292 28.07 19.67 -6.52
C THR A 292 28.79 18.45 -7.10
N SER A 293 28.50 17.27 -6.58
CA SER A 293 29.05 15.99 -7.06
C SER A 293 28.22 15.39 -8.20
N PRO A 294 28.81 14.46 -8.97
CA PRO A 294 28.07 13.75 -10.02
C PRO A 294 26.87 13.00 -9.48
N ALA A 295 25.73 13.14 -10.17
CA ALA A 295 24.52 12.42 -9.83
C ALA A 295 23.76 12.04 -11.13
N ALA A 296 22.99 10.96 -11.09
CA ALA A 296 22.05 10.57 -12.12
C ALA A 296 20.65 10.48 -11.53
N VAL A 297 19.65 11.02 -12.24
CA VAL A 297 18.23 10.86 -11.90
C VAL A 297 17.61 9.91 -12.89
N ILE A 298 17.12 8.78 -12.40
CA ILE A 298 16.54 7.72 -13.21
C ILE A 298 15.04 7.92 -13.30
N PRO A 299 14.43 7.88 -14.50
CA PRO A 299 12.99 7.87 -14.65
C PRO A 299 12.32 6.72 -13.88
N ILE A 300 11.00 6.80 -13.68
CA ILE A 300 10.26 5.69 -13.08
C ILE A 300 10.37 4.45 -13.98
N LEU A 301 10.81 3.35 -13.40
CA LEU A 301 11.07 2.09 -14.09
C LEU A 301 10.14 0.98 -13.58
N HIS A 302 9.99 -0.10 -14.34
CA HIS A 302 9.39 -1.35 -13.87
C HIS A 302 10.20 -2.01 -12.77
N ALA A 303 9.58 -2.94 -12.03
CA ALA A 303 10.20 -3.64 -10.93
C ALA A 303 11.52 -4.31 -11.31
N ASP A 304 11.60 -4.97 -12.48
CA ASP A 304 12.82 -5.66 -12.96
C ASP A 304 14.05 -4.76 -12.99
N ALA A 305 13.95 -3.62 -13.70
CA ALA A 305 15.05 -2.67 -13.83
C ALA A 305 15.37 -2.00 -12.47
N THR A 306 14.33 -1.65 -11.71
CA THR A 306 14.45 -1.03 -10.38
C THR A 306 15.21 -1.92 -9.41
N VAL A 307 14.85 -3.20 -9.32
CA VAL A 307 15.52 -4.18 -8.44
C VAL A 307 17.00 -4.30 -8.77
N ARG A 308 17.38 -4.37 -10.06
CA ARG A 308 18.79 -4.45 -10.49
C ARG A 308 19.61 -3.24 -10.06
N ILE A 309 19.03 -2.04 -10.18
CA ILE A 309 19.74 -0.81 -9.78
C ILE A 309 19.97 -0.82 -8.26
N HIS A 310 18.98 -1.22 -7.45
CA HIS A 310 19.17 -1.35 -6.01
C HIS A 310 20.23 -2.39 -5.65
N GLN A 311 20.23 -3.52 -6.33
CA GLN A 311 21.18 -4.62 -6.08
C GLN A 311 22.60 -4.35 -6.57
N GLY A 312 22.79 -3.41 -7.52
CA GLY A 312 24.09 -2.96 -8.02
C GLY A 312 24.74 -1.86 -7.17
N ALA A 313 24.03 -1.25 -6.23
CA ALA A 313 24.54 -0.16 -5.40
C ALA A 313 25.56 -0.64 -4.35
N ALA A 314 26.41 0.26 -3.88
CA ALA A 314 27.27 0.01 -2.70
C ALA A 314 26.49 0.15 -1.37
N LEU A 315 25.47 1.01 -1.40
CA LEU A 315 24.58 1.35 -0.28
C LEU A 315 23.24 1.87 -0.84
N ASN A 316 22.14 1.63 -0.14
CA ASN A 316 20.87 2.29 -0.42
C ASN A 316 20.49 3.28 0.70
N ILE A 317 20.05 4.48 0.32
CA ILE A 317 19.48 5.50 1.23
C ILE A 317 18.03 5.71 0.85
N THR A 318 17.08 5.54 1.79
CA THR A 318 15.68 5.53 1.43
C THR A 318 14.76 6.03 2.54
N ASP A 319 13.64 6.65 2.15
CA ASP A 319 12.46 6.87 2.98
C ASP A 319 11.27 5.98 2.52
N ARG A 320 11.52 5.05 1.57
CA ARG A 320 10.53 4.10 1.06
C ARG A 320 10.86 2.67 1.48
N TYR A 321 9.83 1.82 1.53
CA TYR A 321 9.91 0.44 2.03
C TYR A 321 10.68 -0.51 1.09
N HIS A 322 10.27 -0.59 -0.18
CA HIS A 322 10.79 -1.61 -1.10
C HIS A 322 12.27 -1.46 -1.51
N PRO A 323 12.87 -0.26 -1.54
CA PRO A 323 14.32 -0.16 -1.70
C PRO A 323 15.09 -0.95 -0.64
N ALA A 324 14.62 -1.01 0.61
CA ALA A 324 15.23 -1.84 1.64
C ALA A 324 15.01 -3.35 1.36
N VAL A 325 13.83 -3.76 0.89
CA VAL A 325 13.57 -5.16 0.48
C VAL A 325 14.55 -5.57 -0.62
N PHE A 326 14.64 -4.79 -1.70
CA PHE A 326 15.45 -5.13 -2.87
C PHE A 326 16.96 -5.09 -2.62
N SER A 327 17.45 -4.17 -1.79
CA SER A 327 18.87 -4.07 -1.50
C SER A 327 19.32 -5.16 -0.54
N LEU A 328 18.59 -5.37 0.55
CA LEU A 328 18.97 -6.35 1.57
C LEU A 328 18.91 -7.79 1.04
N SER A 329 18.04 -8.08 0.08
CA SER A 329 17.99 -9.38 -0.61
C SER A 329 19.31 -9.73 -1.32
N ALA A 330 20.05 -8.74 -1.79
CA ALA A 330 21.37 -8.93 -2.41
C ALA A 330 22.55 -8.81 -1.43
N GLY A 331 22.29 -8.60 -0.14
CA GLY A 331 23.31 -8.35 0.88
C GLY A 331 23.92 -6.93 0.78
N ILE A 332 23.20 -6.00 0.14
CA ILE A 332 23.57 -4.59 0.07
C ILE A 332 22.93 -3.87 1.26
N PRO A 333 23.73 -3.14 2.08
CA PRO A 333 23.20 -2.43 3.23
C PRO A 333 22.23 -1.31 2.81
N ALA A 334 21.30 -0.99 3.73
CA ALA A 334 20.40 0.15 3.58
C ALA A 334 20.48 1.06 4.81
N VAL A 335 20.34 2.37 4.60
CA VAL A 335 20.12 3.37 5.64
C VAL A 335 18.78 4.05 5.36
N ALA A 336 17.89 4.08 6.35
CA ALA A 336 16.58 4.68 6.17
C ALA A 336 16.49 6.05 6.85
N LEU A 337 15.89 7.01 6.12
CA LEU A 337 15.53 8.34 6.59
C LEU A 337 14.03 8.39 6.76
N VAL A 338 13.52 8.19 7.98
CA VAL A 338 12.10 7.98 8.22
C VAL A 338 11.36 9.27 8.56
N PRO A 339 10.35 9.69 7.78
CA PRO A 339 9.62 10.93 8.02
C PRO A 339 8.55 10.79 9.13
N ASP A 340 7.95 9.61 9.29
CA ASP A 340 6.82 9.38 10.18
C ASP A 340 6.78 7.95 10.75
N ALA A 341 5.86 7.71 11.68
CA ALA A 341 5.68 6.41 12.33
C ALA A 341 5.24 5.31 11.34
N PHE A 342 4.47 5.66 10.32
CA PHE A 342 4.01 4.71 9.33
C PHE A 342 5.17 4.15 8.48
N THR A 343 6.08 5.02 8.09
CA THR A 343 7.28 4.64 7.35
C THR A 343 8.27 3.89 8.24
N GLU A 344 8.46 4.39 9.48
CA GLU A 344 9.35 3.77 10.46
C GLU A 344 8.94 2.32 10.76
N MET A 345 7.68 2.08 11.11
CA MET A 345 7.15 0.77 11.43
C MET A 345 7.44 -0.26 10.33
N ARG A 346 7.15 0.09 9.08
CA ARG A 346 7.32 -0.80 7.93
C ARG A 346 8.79 -1.09 7.62
N ILE A 347 9.61 -0.03 7.51
CA ILE A 347 11.03 -0.20 7.19
C ILE A 347 11.75 -0.91 8.33
N CYS A 348 11.42 -0.62 9.60
CA CYS A 348 11.94 -1.35 10.76
C CYS A 348 11.64 -2.85 10.66
N GLY A 349 10.45 -3.21 10.18
CA GLY A 349 10.06 -4.60 9.96
C GLY A 349 11.01 -5.32 9.01
N VAL A 350 11.15 -4.83 7.78
CA VAL A 350 12.04 -5.47 6.79
C VAL A 350 13.50 -5.44 7.24
N MET A 351 14.00 -4.31 7.73
CA MET A 351 15.39 -4.23 8.20
C MET A 351 15.65 -5.15 9.40
N GLY A 352 14.64 -5.39 10.23
CA GLY A 352 14.70 -6.32 11.36
C GLY A 352 14.94 -7.77 10.96
N HIS A 353 14.42 -8.22 9.81
CA HIS A 353 14.70 -9.56 9.29
C HIS A 353 16.20 -9.77 8.97
N TYR A 354 16.90 -8.69 8.67
CA TYR A 354 18.32 -8.68 8.33
C TYR A 354 19.23 -8.19 9.47
N GLY A 355 18.66 -7.76 10.61
CA GLY A 355 19.43 -7.20 11.73
C GLY A 355 19.98 -5.79 11.45
N MET A 356 19.34 -5.07 10.52
CA MET A 356 19.72 -3.70 10.14
C MET A 356 18.78 -2.63 10.73
N GLN A 357 17.88 -2.99 11.65
CA GLN A 357 16.87 -2.09 12.22
C GLN A 357 17.44 -0.85 12.93
N ASN A 358 18.72 -0.87 13.30
CA ASN A 358 19.40 0.28 13.92
C ASN A 358 19.94 1.29 12.89
N PHE A 359 19.92 0.96 11.60
CA PHE A 359 20.35 1.81 10.49
C PHE A 359 19.23 2.70 9.95
N MET A 360 18.38 3.17 10.84
CA MET A 360 17.27 4.07 10.54
C MET A 360 17.38 5.30 11.42
N THR A 361 17.09 6.48 10.88
CA THR A 361 17.04 7.73 11.65
C THR A 361 15.90 8.62 11.14
N PRO A 362 15.27 9.44 11.99
CA PRO A 362 14.27 10.40 11.52
C PRO A 362 14.82 11.34 10.46
N LEU A 363 14.03 11.61 9.43
CA LEU A 363 14.39 12.50 8.32
C LEU A 363 14.82 13.89 8.81
N HIS A 364 14.24 14.39 9.90
CA HIS A 364 14.60 15.69 10.47
C HIS A 364 16.01 15.73 11.06
N MET A 365 16.67 14.57 11.24
CA MET A 365 18.07 14.48 11.67
C MET A 365 19.07 14.76 10.54
N LEU A 366 18.64 14.93 9.28
CA LEU A 366 19.47 15.48 8.21
C LEU A 366 20.06 16.82 8.65
N GLY A 367 21.34 17.03 8.35
CA GLY A 367 22.11 18.18 8.80
C GLY A 367 22.81 17.97 10.15
N THR A 368 22.56 16.84 10.84
CA THR A 368 23.36 16.38 11.99
C THR A 368 24.39 15.33 11.57
N ASP A 369 25.26 14.91 12.49
CA ASP A 369 26.24 13.86 12.23
C ASP A 369 25.69 12.41 12.31
N ILE A 370 24.43 12.24 12.73
CA ILE A 370 23.82 10.91 12.89
C ILE A 370 23.69 10.17 11.54
N PRO A 371 23.07 10.73 10.48
CA PRO A 371 23.00 10.07 9.18
C PRO A 371 24.39 9.73 8.62
N GLU A 372 25.36 10.63 8.74
CA GLU A 372 26.74 10.39 8.30
C GLU A 372 27.37 9.18 8.98
N LYS A 373 27.25 9.09 10.31
CA LYS A 373 27.80 7.98 11.11
C LYS A 373 27.12 6.65 10.77
N LEU A 374 25.80 6.65 10.53
CA LEU A 374 25.07 5.46 10.10
C LEU A 374 25.54 4.99 8.72
N ILE A 375 25.71 5.91 7.77
CA ILE A 375 26.22 5.64 6.43
C ILE A 375 27.63 5.10 6.48
N ALA A 376 28.53 5.75 7.22
CA ALA A 376 29.90 5.28 7.41
C ALA A 376 29.95 3.86 7.98
N SER A 377 29.14 3.58 8.99
CA SER A 377 29.01 2.25 9.58
C SER A 377 28.47 1.22 8.58
N ALA A 378 27.46 1.57 7.77
CA ALA A 378 26.90 0.69 6.75
C ALA A 378 27.90 0.40 5.61
N LEU A 379 28.67 1.40 5.18
CA LEU A 379 29.70 1.23 4.16
C LEU A 379 30.90 0.41 4.67
N SER A 380 31.19 0.47 5.96
CA SER A 380 32.29 -0.29 6.60
C SER A 380 32.00 -1.77 6.83
N LEU A 381 30.80 -2.26 6.49
CA LEU A 381 30.46 -3.67 6.61
C LEU A 381 31.51 -4.57 5.94
N SER A 382 32.10 -5.46 6.72
CA SER A 382 33.03 -6.47 6.23
C SER A 382 32.37 -7.42 5.24
N ARG A 383 33.18 -8.10 4.44
CA ARG A 383 32.68 -9.15 3.53
C ARG A 383 31.86 -10.24 4.28
N GLY A 384 32.29 -10.60 5.51
CA GLY A 384 31.57 -11.57 6.33
C GLY A 384 30.19 -11.06 6.75
N GLN A 385 30.05 -9.79 7.15
CA GLN A 385 28.78 -9.19 7.53
C GLN A 385 27.84 -9.05 6.33
N ARG A 386 28.32 -8.71 5.14
CA ARG A 386 27.52 -8.72 3.91
C ARG A 386 27.07 -10.12 3.54
N GLN A 387 27.93 -11.14 3.77
CA GLN A 387 27.53 -12.54 3.57
C GLN A 387 26.46 -12.97 4.58
N GLU A 388 26.52 -12.47 5.81
CA GLU A 388 25.48 -12.71 6.82
C GLU A 388 24.11 -12.17 6.37
N LEU A 389 24.04 -10.98 5.75
CA LEU A 389 22.78 -10.47 5.18
C LEU A 389 22.20 -11.43 4.12
N ARG A 390 23.07 -12.03 3.29
CA ARG A 390 22.63 -13.01 2.28
C ARG A 390 22.12 -14.32 2.91
N VAL A 391 22.80 -14.82 3.95
CA VAL A 391 22.34 -15.99 4.70
C VAL A 391 20.96 -15.74 5.33
N ARG A 392 20.74 -14.53 5.86
CA ARG A 392 19.42 -14.15 6.40
C ARG A 392 18.36 -14.06 5.30
N HIS A 393 18.75 -13.61 4.12
CA HIS A 393 17.85 -13.61 2.97
C HIS A 393 17.40 -15.05 2.59
N GLU A 394 18.27 -16.04 2.70
CA GLU A 394 17.90 -17.45 2.50
C GLU A 394 16.81 -17.90 3.49
N ALA A 395 16.87 -17.46 4.75
CA ALA A 395 15.82 -17.74 5.73
C ALA A 395 14.50 -17.00 5.43
N VAL A 396 14.58 -15.75 4.97
CA VAL A 396 13.42 -14.95 4.54
C VAL A 396 12.72 -15.61 3.35
N THR A 397 13.47 -16.02 2.33
CA THR A 397 12.89 -16.68 1.14
C THR A 397 12.38 -18.08 1.46
N ALA A 398 13.04 -18.85 2.32
CA ALA A 398 12.56 -20.15 2.76
C ALA A 398 11.19 -20.05 3.45
N LEU A 399 10.99 -19.05 4.31
CA LEU A 399 9.69 -18.81 4.95
C LEU A 399 8.63 -18.40 3.92
N LEU A 400 8.96 -17.51 2.98
CA LEU A 400 8.04 -17.10 1.93
C LEU A 400 7.60 -18.29 1.08
N HIS A 401 8.53 -19.15 0.69
CA HIS A 401 8.21 -20.38 -0.07
C HIS A 401 7.33 -21.33 0.75
N ALA A 402 7.66 -21.59 2.01
CA ALA A 402 6.84 -22.43 2.89
C ALA A 402 5.41 -21.87 3.07
N TRP A 403 5.27 -20.55 3.19
CA TRP A 403 3.97 -19.89 3.23
C TRP A 403 3.19 -20.09 1.93
N ARG A 404 3.83 -19.89 0.78
CA ARG A 404 3.20 -20.06 -0.53
C ARG A 404 2.84 -21.51 -0.84
N GLU A 405 3.66 -22.48 -0.43
CA GLU A 405 3.33 -23.89 -0.51
C GLU A 405 2.09 -24.22 0.34
N TYR A 406 2.04 -23.72 1.58
CA TYR A 406 0.87 -23.85 2.43
C TYR A 406 -0.37 -23.23 1.78
N LEU A 407 -0.25 -22.03 1.22
CA LEU A 407 -1.34 -21.31 0.55
C LEU A 407 -1.82 -22.12 -0.66
N ALA A 408 -0.93 -22.53 -1.55
CA ALA A 408 -1.29 -23.31 -2.74
C ALA A 408 -1.95 -24.66 -2.39
N ALA A 409 -1.45 -25.36 -1.39
CA ALA A 409 -2.03 -26.61 -0.89
C ALA A 409 -3.43 -26.36 -0.28
N SER A 410 -3.59 -25.28 0.48
CA SER A 410 -4.88 -24.90 1.09
C SER A 410 -5.92 -24.53 0.03
N VAL A 411 -5.52 -23.80 -1.02
CA VAL A 411 -6.38 -23.47 -2.17
C VAL A 411 -6.85 -24.74 -2.89
N ARG A 412 -6.00 -25.76 -3.01
CA ARG A 412 -6.38 -27.08 -3.57
C ARG A 412 -7.19 -27.96 -2.62
N GLY A 413 -7.43 -27.50 -1.38
CA GLY A 413 -8.17 -28.26 -0.37
C GLY A 413 -7.41 -29.45 0.22
N GLU A 414 -6.09 -29.42 0.20
CA GLU A 414 -5.24 -30.48 0.72
C GLU A 414 -5.27 -30.50 2.27
N ARG A 415 -5.75 -31.56 2.86
CA ARG A 415 -6.01 -31.68 4.32
C ARG A 415 -4.76 -31.68 5.20
N GLN A 416 -3.57 -31.84 4.63
CA GLN A 416 -2.28 -31.92 5.37
C GLN A 416 -1.47 -30.61 5.30
N ALA A 417 -2.04 -29.53 4.75
CA ALA A 417 -1.36 -28.25 4.72
C ALA A 417 -1.23 -27.68 6.15
N HIS A 418 0.01 -27.45 6.58
CA HIS A 418 0.31 -26.84 7.88
C HIS A 418 0.94 -25.46 7.67
N MET A 419 0.39 -24.45 8.35
CA MET A 419 0.97 -23.12 8.34
C MET A 419 2.40 -23.17 8.91
N PRO A 420 3.41 -22.59 8.23
CA PRO A 420 4.79 -22.62 8.72
C PRO A 420 4.95 -21.84 10.03
N GLU A 421 6.11 -22.03 10.67
CA GLU A 421 6.51 -21.20 11.79
C GLU A 421 7.02 -19.85 11.29
N GLY A 422 6.70 -18.77 12.01
CA GLY A 422 7.06 -17.42 11.63
C GLY A 422 8.55 -17.10 11.87
N ILE A 423 9.02 -16.03 11.22
CA ILE A 423 10.38 -15.51 11.40
C ILE A 423 10.47 -14.59 12.62
N SER A 424 11.59 -14.64 13.32
CA SER A 424 11.94 -13.73 14.39
C SER A 424 12.84 -12.59 13.90
N VAL A 425 12.84 -11.46 14.62
CA VAL A 425 13.79 -10.37 14.37
C VAL A 425 15.22 -10.87 14.59
N ALA A 426 16.08 -10.63 13.61
CA ALA A 426 17.49 -11.03 13.68
C ALA A 426 18.28 -10.14 14.65
N ALA A 427 19.33 -10.69 15.26
CA ALA A 427 20.29 -9.90 16.04
C ALA A 427 20.94 -8.81 15.16
N ALA A 428 21.25 -7.65 15.74
CA ALA A 428 21.84 -6.53 15.00
C ALA A 428 23.17 -6.89 14.33
N VAL A 429 23.34 -6.45 13.08
CA VAL A 429 24.57 -6.60 12.29
C VAL A 429 24.83 -5.29 11.51
N PRO A 430 25.95 -4.63 11.74
CA PRO A 430 26.83 -4.73 12.91
C PRO A 430 26.21 -4.05 14.14
N ALA A 431 26.83 -4.22 15.29
CA ALA A 431 26.54 -3.33 16.42
C ALA A 431 27.04 -1.92 16.07
N LEU A 432 26.18 -0.91 16.27
CA LEU A 432 26.58 0.48 16.21
C LEU A 432 27.43 0.83 17.44
N GLU A 433 28.15 1.93 17.34
CA GLU A 433 28.82 2.52 18.51
C GLU A 433 27.73 2.84 19.56
N PRO A 434 27.90 2.43 20.84
CA PRO A 434 26.83 2.49 21.84
C PRO A 434 26.22 3.87 22.05
N SER A 435 27.00 4.94 21.97
CA SER A 435 26.49 6.32 22.09
C SER A 435 25.61 6.71 20.89
N LEU A 436 25.98 6.32 19.68
CA LEU A 436 25.23 6.55 18.47
C LEU A 436 23.91 5.77 18.50
N GLU A 437 23.96 4.51 18.92
CA GLU A 437 22.78 3.66 19.04
C GLU A 437 21.77 4.23 20.06
N ALA A 438 22.25 4.66 21.22
CA ALA A 438 21.40 5.23 22.26
C ALA A 438 20.73 6.55 21.82
N ILE A 439 21.47 7.47 21.21
CA ILE A 439 20.93 8.74 20.73
C ILE A 439 19.93 8.47 19.58
N ASN A 440 20.30 7.65 18.60
CA ASN A 440 19.45 7.34 17.47
C ASN A 440 18.14 6.64 17.90
N SER A 441 18.22 5.73 18.85
CA SER A 441 17.04 5.08 19.44
C SER A 441 16.11 6.08 20.12
N ALA A 442 16.66 7.01 20.89
CA ALA A 442 15.88 8.03 21.59
C ALA A 442 15.14 8.99 20.61
N VAL A 443 15.80 9.45 19.55
CA VAL A 443 15.16 10.33 18.57
C VAL A 443 14.09 9.60 17.74
N ARG A 444 14.29 8.31 17.45
CA ARG A 444 13.27 7.47 16.78
C ARG A 444 12.05 7.24 17.68
N GLU A 445 12.27 6.96 18.97
CA GLU A 445 11.17 6.82 19.94
C GLU A 445 10.34 8.11 20.05
N LEU A 446 11.00 9.27 20.01
CA LEU A 446 10.31 10.55 20.01
C LEU A 446 9.48 10.75 18.74
N LEU A 447 10.05 10.45 17.56
CA LEU A 447 9.31 10.49 16.30
C LEU A 447 8.06 9.60 16.35
N LEU A 448 8.18 8.36 16.82
CA LEU A 448 7.07 7.43 16.92
C LEU A 448 5.95 7.99 17.79
N LYS A 449 6.28 8.49 18.98
CA LYS A 449 5.29 9.05 19.92
C LYS A 449 4.56 10.25 19.33
N THR A 450 5.29 11.19 18.72
CA THR A 450 4.71 12.40 18.15
C THR A 450 3.85 12.07 16.93
N SER A 451 4.39 11.31 15.99
CA SER A 451 3.70 10.96 14.75
C SER A 451 2.47 10.08 14.97
N LEU A 452 2.48 9.18 15.96
CA LEU A 452 1.30 8.39 16.32
C LEU A 452 0.20 9.25 16.96
N ALA A 453 0.57 10.22 17.80
CA ALA A 453 -0.40 11.13 18.40
C ALA A 453 -1.08 11.99 17.33
N GLU A 454 -0.31 12.60 16.43
CA GLU A 454 -0.81 13.39 15.30
C GLU A 454 -1.68 12.54 14.34
N GLY A 455 -1.25 11.33 14.03
CA GLY A 455 -1.99 10.41 13.16
C GLY A 455 -3.33 9.99 13.74
N ASN A 456 -3.40 9.70 15.04
CA ASN A 456 -4.65 9.37 15.72
C ASN A 456 -5.61 10.56 15.79
N GLU A 457 -5.10 11.76 16.07
CA GLU A 457 -5.90 12.98 16.06
C GLU A 457 -6.45 13.28 14.66
N TRP A 458 -5.61 13.15 13.62
CA TRP A 458 -6.04 13.29 12.23
C TRP A 458 -7.14 12.29 11.86
N ALA A 459 -6.98 11.02 12.17
CA ALA A 459 -7.94 9.98 11.79
C ALA A 459 -9.32 10.21 12.43
N LEU A 460 -9.36 10.69 13.67
CA LEU A 460 -10.60 11.05 14.35
C LEU A 460 -11.23 12.31 13.77
N SER A 461 -10.42 13.34 13.49
CA SER A 461 -10.86 14.61 12.92
C SER A 461 -11.41 14.42 11.50
N ASP A 462 -10.70 13.68 10.65
CA ASP A 462 -11.12 13.40 9.27
C ASP A 462 -12.46 12.66 9.23
N ARG A 463 -12.64 11.69 10.12
CA ARG A 463 -13.91 10.97 10.26
C ARG A 463 -15.05 11.89 10.68
N MET A 464 -14.83 12.75 11.68
CA MET A 464 -15.85 13.69 12.13
C MET A 464 -16.27 14.64 11.01
N HIS A 465 -15.30 15.28 10.33
CA HIS A 465 -15.59 16.19 9.23
C HIS A 465 -16.32 15.50 8.07
N SER A 466 -15.94 14.27 7.76
CA SER A 466 -16.60 13.47 6.72
C SER A 466 -18.07 13.17 7.06
N TRP A 467 -18.37 12.79 8.32
CA TRP A 467 -19.73 12.58 8.77
C TRP A 467 -20.55 13.86 8.79
N GLU A 468 -19.96 14.96 9.24
CA GLU A 468 -20.63 16.28 9.21
C GLU A 468 -20.98 16.71 7.77
N ALA A 469 -20.05 16.54 6.83
CA ALA A 469 -20.27 16.87 5.43
C ALA A 469 -21.35 15.98 4.81
N HIS A 470 -21.33 14.66 5.10
CA HIS A 470 -22.35 13.73 4.65
C HIS A 470 -23.74 14.09 5.18
N MET A 471 -23.87 14.30 6.49
CA MET A 471 -25.15 14.68 7.11
C MET A 471 -25.69 15.99 6.57
N ARG A 472 -24.81 16.96 6.30
CA ARG A 472 -25.19 18.24 5.66
C ARG A 472 -25.75 18.01 4.25
N GLY A 473 -25.08 17.20 3.44
CA GLY A 473 -25.54 16.84 2.10
C GLY A 473 -26.86 16.08 2.09
N GLU A 474 -27.10 15.17 3.05
CA GLU A 474 -28.39 14.49 3.22
C GLU A 474 -29.51 15.49 3.59
N PHE A 475 -29.20 16.43 4.49
CA PHE A 475 -30.16 17.44 4.90
C PHE A 475 -30.55 18.37 3.72
N GLU A 476 -29.57 18.83 2.94
CA GLU A 476 -29.79 19.64 1.74
C GLU A 476 -30.65 18.90 0.71
N ARG A 477 -30.34 17.62 0.46
CA ARG A 477 -31.14 16.77 -0.45
C ARG A 477 -32.60 16.62 0.02
N ALA A 478 -32.79 16.34 1.30
CA ALA A 478 -34.13 16.21 1.88
C ALA A 478 -34.90 17.55 1.80
N GLU A 479 -34.21 18.67 1.98
CA GLU A 479 -34.83 20.00 1.83
C GLU A 479 -35.22 20.30 0.38
N ASP A 480 -34.38 19.95 -0.59
CA ASP A 480 -34.66 20.07 -2.02
C ASP A 480 -35.85 19.19 -2.45
N GLU A 481 -35.89 17.93 -1.98
CA GLU A 481 -37.03 17.06 -2.22
C GLU A 481 -38.32 17.62 -1.62
N LEU A 482 -38.26 18.13 -0.41
CA LEU A 482 -39.39 18.79 0.23
C LEU A 482 -39.86 20.03 -0.55
N GLN A 483 -38.94 20.83 -1.07
CA GLN A 483 -39.23 21.98 -1.92
C GLN A 483 -39.85 21.54 -3.27
N ALA A 484 -39.32 20.47 -3.88
CA ALA A 484 -39.87 19.88 -5.11
C ALA A 484 -41.30 19.37 -4.89
N LEU A 485 -41.56 18.67 -3.79
CA LEU A 485 -42.90 18.23 -3.38
C LEU A 485 -43.85 19.43 -3.18
N LYS A 486 -43.43 20.49 -2.48
CA LYS A 486 -44.21 21.70 -2.30
C LYS A 486 -44.53 22.40 -3.62
N ARG A 487 -43.65 22.34 -4.62
CA ARG A 487 -43.83 22.88 -5.98
C ARG A 487 -44.68 21.97 -6.89
N SER A 488 -44.92 20.69 -6.52
CA SER A 488 -45.67 19.77 -7.34
C SER A 488 -47.10 20.24 -7.60
N ARG A 489 -47.64 19.94 -8.80
CA ARG A 489 -48.99 20.35 -9.15
C ARG A 489 -50.03 19.71 -8.23
N MET A 490 -49.78 18.52 -7.73
CA MET A 490 -50.70 17.77 -6.83
C MET A 490 -50.82 18.45 -5.46
N VAL A 491 -49.71 18.85 -4.83
CA VAL A 491 -49.74 19.54 -3.53
C VAL A 491 -50.38 20.94 -3.69
N ARG A 492 -50.13 21.66 -4.78
CA ARG A 492 -50.80 22.92 -5.07
C ARG A 492 -52.30 22.73 -5.30
N ALA A 493 -52.72 21.64 -5.97
CA ALA A 493 -54.12 21.29 -6.15
C ALA A 493 -54.81 20.94 -4.81
N ALA A 494 -54.18 20.14 -3.95
CA ALA A 494 -54.68 19.80 -2.63
C ALA A 494 -54.84 21.04 -1.72
N HIS A 495 -53.87 21.95 -1.74
CA HIS A 495 -53.96 23.22 -1.00
C HIS A 495 -55.07 24.14 -1.53
N ARG A 496 -55.32 24.18 -2.86
CA ARG A 496 -56.43 24.93 -3.43
C ARG A 496 -57.78 24.34 -2.99
N THR A 497 -57.92 23.01 -3.04
CA THR A 497 -59.15 22.33 -2.62
C THR A 497 -59.40 22.52 -1.11
N SER A 498 -58.40 22.42 -0.28
CA SER A 498 -58.48 22.65 1.16
C SER A 498 -58.93 24.09 1.48
N ARG A 499 -58.32 25.10 0.80
CA ARG A 499 -58.74 26.53 0.95
C ARG A 499 -60.18 26.74 0.46
N GLN A 500 -60.61 26.11 -0.61
CA GLN A 500 -62.00 26.18 -1.08
C GLN A 500 -62.97 25.55 -0.08
N VAL A 501 -62.62 24.40 0.50
CA VAL A 501 -63.42 23.76 1.54
C VAL A 501 -63.47 24.60 2.82
N GLN A 502 -62.39 25.25 3.23
CA GLN A 502 -62.40 26.19 4.35
C GLN A 502 -63.22 27.43 4.08
N ALA A 503 -63.13 27.98 2.86
CA ALA A 503 -63.96 29.14 2.44
C ALA A 503 -65.45 28.78 2.42
N MET A 504 -65.85 27.60 1.92
CA MET A 504 -67.21 27.11 1.97
C MET A 504 -67.73 26.86 3.40
N ARG A 505 -66.89 26.39 4.30
CA ARG A 505 -67.20 26.28 5.72
C ARG A 505 -67.43 27.62 6.41
N HIS A 506 -66.64 28.64 6.03
CA HIS A 506 -66.81 30.01 6.54
C HIS A 506 -68.08 30.70 5.99
N ILE A 507 -68.45 30.40 4.75
CA ILE A 507 -69.72 30.91 4.18
C ILE A 507 -70.92 30.22 4.85
N GLY A 508 -70.86 28.87 5.04
CA GLY A 508 -71.93 28.11 5.71
C GLY A 508 -72.13 28.48 7.19
N SER A 509 -71.14 29.06 7.88
CA SER A 509 -71.25 29.57 9.26
C SER A 509 -71.83 30.96 9.37
N ARG A 510 -71.99 31.71 8.28
CA ARG A 510 -72.64 33.02 8.21
C ARG A 510 -74.14 32.95 7.90
N PHE A 511 -74.65 31.79 7.55
CA PHE A 511 -76.06 31.54 7.23
C PHE A 511 -76.76 30.64 8.28
N ARG A 512 -76.20 30.53 9.48
CA ARG A 512 -76.87 29.96 10.66
C ARG A 512 -77.10 31.02 11.73
#